data_2b1eaea3edf9c02721c4f01fde0499d9
#
_entry.id   2b1eaea3edf9c02721c4f01fde0499d9
#
_cell.length_a   1.000
_cell.length_b   1.000
_cell.length_c   1.000
_cell.angle_alpha   90.00
_cell.angle_beta   90.00
_cell.angle_gamma   90.00
#
_symmetry.space_group_name_H-M   'P 1'
#
loop_
_entity.id
_entity.type
_entity.pdbx_description
1 polymer ?
#
loop_
_entity_poly.entity_id
_entity_poly.type
_entity_poly.pdbx_seq_one_letter_code
_entity_poly.pdbx_strand_id
1 'polypeptide(L)'
;MLDFTFHMPTRIIFGAGRLAELGRTRLPGRKALVVISAGGSMRRTGHLDKVLALLAQNGCATVIFDKIQPNPVLIHVNEGAALARAEGCDFVLGLGGGSTIDSAKSIALAAANPGSYWDYIQSGTGGRKRPERPALPVVAIPTTAGTGTEADPWTVITREDTNEKIGWGDDSTYPALSIVDPMLMVSVPPAVTAMTGMDAFFHAAEAYLSTARQPSSDLLALEAVSLISQFLPQAVKDGNSVQVRTMLAWASTAAGLCESLSSCISHHSLEHALSAHHPALPHGAGLVMLSLPYFEVMARFQPKRCADLAVTMGEDIEGMELREQGLALVTALRKLIAAVGLDGLKMSDYGVTREEIPALARNARETMGGLFAVTPVDLREDAVIAIFEKAYR
;
A
#
# COMPACT_ATOMS: atom_id res chain seq x y z
N MET A 1 7.23 20.42 -22.00
CA MET A 1 8.21 19.39 -22.39
C MET A 1 8.04 18.24 -21.43
N LEU A 2 8.01 16.99 -21.88
CA LEU A 2 7.97 15.84 -20.98
C LEU A 2 9.39 15.60 -20.43
N ASP A 3 9.50 15.47 -19.09
CA ASP A 3 10.76 15.22 -18.40
C ASP A 3 10.45 14.31 -17.20
N PHE A 4 10.92 13.07 -17.24
CA PHE A 4 10.68 12.07 -16.18
C PHE A 4 11.70 10.94 -16.23
N THR A 5 11.88 10.25 -15.10
CA THR A 5 12.65 9.01 -15.01
C THR A 5 11.69 7.83 -14.89
N PHE A 6 11.91 6.78 -15.68
CA PHE A 6 11.21 5.50 -15.57
C PHE A 6 12.16 4.46 -14.99
N HIS A 7 11.88 3.99 -13.78
CA HIS A 7 12.69 2.97 -13.11
C HIS A 7 11.81 1.90 -12.46
N MET A 8 11.88 0.67 -12.97
CA MET A 8 11.08 -0.48 -12.52
C MET A 8 11.94 -1.75 -12.53
N PRO A 9 12.78 -1.97 -11.51
CA PRO A 9 13.74 -3.08 -11.51
C PRO A 9 13.14 -4.44 -11.14
N THR A 10 11.93 -4.47 -10.57
CA THR A 10 11.29 -5.69 -10.10
C THR A 10 10.89 -6.62 -11.23
N ARG A 11 11.34 -7.89 -11.18
CA ARG A 11 10.80 -8.94 -12.03
C ARG A 11 9.48 -9.45 -11.44
N ILE A 12 8.38 -9.25 -12.15
CA ILE A 12 7.04 -9.72 -11.72
C ILE A 12 6.65 -10.96 -12.51
N ILE A 13 6.29 -12.05 -11.81
CA ILE A 13 5.67 -13.24 -12.36
C ILE A 13 4.21 -13.21 -11.93
N PHE A 14 3.29 -13.03 -12.88
CA PHE A 14 1.87 -12.82 -12.60
C PHE A 14 1.00 -13.94 -13.19
N GLY A 15 -0.02 -14.37 -12.45
CA GLY A 15 -1.09 -15.25 -12.95
C GLY A 15 -1.46 -16.39 -11.98
N ALA A 16 -2.64 -16.97 -12.19
CA ALA A 16 -3.15 -18.07 -11.37
C ALA A 16 -2.24 -19.33 -11.48
N GLY A 17 -1.90 -19.90 -10.33
CA GLY A 17 -1.00 -21.06 -10.21
C GLY A 17 0.49 -20.73 -10.35
N ARG A 18 0.86 -19.46 -10.54
CA ARG A 18 2.26 -19.06 -10.77
C ARG A 18 3.15 -19.16 -9.53
N LEU A 19 2.59 -19.38 -8.35
CA LEU A 19 3.38 -19.69 -7.15
C LEU A 19 4.35 -20.88 -7.40
N ALA A 20 3.98 -21.84 -8.25
CA ALA A 20 4.83 -22.96 -8.61
C ALA A 20 6.19 -22.57 -9.21
N GLU A 21 6.30 -21.37 -9.79
CA GLU A 21 7.57 -20.84 -10.33
C GLU A 21 8.64 -20.66 -9.25
N LEU A 22 8.24 -20.48 -7.96
CA LEU A 22 9.18 -20.37 -6.85
C LEU A 22 10.10 -21.60 -6.73
N GLY A 23 9.61 -22.79 -7.11
CA GLY A 23 10.36 -24.04 -7.05
C GLY A 23 11.40 -24.23 -8.18
N ARG A 24 11.45 -23.34 -9.18
CA ARG A 24 12.32 -23.50 -10.36
C ARG A 24 12.96 -22.21 -10.88
N THR A 25 12.46 -21.04 -10.47
CA THR A 25 13.06 -19.77 -10.88
C THR A 25 14.38 -19.55 -10.15
N ARG A 26 15.30 -18.80 -10.76
CA ARG A 26 16.53 -18.39 -10.07
C ARG A 26 16.18 -17.47 -8.90
N LEU A 27 16.50 -17.89 -7.68
CA LEU A 27 16.38 -17.10 -6.47
C LEU A 27 17.62 -16.20 -6.29
N PRO A 28 17.48 -15.08 -5.56
CA PRO A 28 18.59 -14.15 -5.34
C PRO A 28 19.62 -14.65 -4.32
N GLY A 29 19.33 -15.77 -3.63
CA GLY A 29 20.18 -16.35 -2.59
C GLY A 29 19.91 -17.82 -2.36
N ARG A 30 20.48 -18.36 -1.27
CA ARG A 30 20.41 -19.76 -0.87
C ARG A 30 19.75 -19.99 0.49
N LYS A 31 19.64 -18.95 1.33
CA LYS A 31 18.99 -19.04 2.66
C LYS A 31 18.05 -17.85 2.86
N ALA A 32 16.74 -18.12 2.89
CA ALA A 32 15.70 -17.10 3.03
C ALA A 32 15.31 -16.87 4.49
N LEU A 33 15.14 -15.62 4.91
CA LEU A 33 14.23 -15.29 5.99
C LEU A 33 12.82 -15.19 5.44
N VAL A 34 11.92 -16.12 5.79
CA VAL A 34 10.52 -16.11 5.37
C VAL A 34 9.70 -15.34 6.40
N VAL A 35 9.25 -14.14 6.01
CA VAL A 35 8.48 -13.22 6.87
C VAL A 35 7.00 -13.43 6.63
N ILE A 36 6.23 -13.66 7.70
CA ILE A 36 4.77 -13.82 7.67
C ILE A 36 4.11 -13.07 8.83
N SER A 37 2.78 -12.90 8.75
CA SER A 37 2.01 -12.27 9.81
C SER A 37 1.79 -13.19 11.02
N ALA A 38 1.74 -12.61 12.23
CA ALA A 38 1.45 -13.29 13.49
C ALA A 38 0.03 -13.88 13.57
N GLY A 39 -0.91 -13.39 12.75
CA GLY A 39 -2.31 -13.83 12.76
C GLY A 39 -2.55 -15.28 12.29
N GLY A 40 -1.50 -15.99 11.87
CA GLY A 40 -1.54 -17.41 11.52
C GLY A 40 -2.30 -17.74 10.23
N SER A 41 -2.73 -16.76 9.44
CA SER A 41 -3.47 -17.01 8.19
C SER A 41 -2.66 -17.84 7.20
N MET A 42 -1.37 -17.55 7.00
CA MET A 42 -0.50 -18.28 6.08
C MET A 42 -0.35 -19.76 6.43
N ARG A 43 -0.38 -20.08 7.73
CA ARG A 43 -0.38 -21.48 8.21
C ARG A 43 -1.74 -22.14 7.99
N ARG A 44 -2.84 -21.48 8.39
CA ARG A 44 -4.20 -22.03 8.25
C ARG A 44 -4.62 -22.29 6.80
N THR A 45 -4.17 -21.48 5.87
CA THR A 45 -4.46 -21.66 4.43
C THR A 45 -3.52 -22.63 3.73
N GLY A 46 -2.47 -23.11 4.42
CA GLY A 46 -1.43 -23.98 3.84
C GLY A 46 -0.47 -23.23 2.88
N HIS A 47 -0.56 -21.91 2.79
CA HIS A 47 0.31 -21.13 1.89
C HIS A 47 1.78 -21.19 2.34
N LEU A 48 2.03 -21.12 3.66
CA LEU A 48 3.39 -21.24 4.19
C LEU A 48 4.02 -22.59 3.83
N ASP A 49 3.32 -23.70 4.09
CA ASP A 49 3.85 -25.05 3.85
C ASP A 49 4.17 -25.23 2.35
N LYS A 50 3.31 -24.74 1.47
CA LYS A 50 3.52 -24.76 0.03
C LYS A 50 4.75 -23.95 -0.39
N VAL A 51 4.94 -22.74 0.18
CA VAL A 51 6.12 -21.91 -0.11
C VAL A 51 7.39 -22.56 0.39
N LEU A 52 7.39 -23.11 1.61
CA LEU A 52 8.56 -23.82 2.18
C LEU A 52 8.95 -25.06 1.34
N ALA A 53 7.98 -25.83 0.87
CA ALA A 53 8.22 -26.99 0.01
C ALA A 53 8.84 -26.57 -1.34
N LEU A 54 8.35 -25.47 -1.94
CA LEU A 54 8.89 -24.94 -3.19
C LEU A 54 10.31 -24.38 -3.02
N LEU A 55 10.58 -23.68 -1.92
CA LEU A 55 11.93 -23.21 -1.60
C LEU A 55 12.89 -24.37 -1.40
N ALA A 56 12.49 -25.43 -0.67
CA ALA A 56 13.28 -26.65 -0.50
C ALA A 56 13.54 -27.35 -1.84
N GLN A 57 12.51 -27.46 -2.70
CA GLN A 57 12.68 -27.98 -4.07
C GLN A 57 13.72 -27.18 -4.87
N ASN A 58 13.80 -25.88 -4.66
CA ASN A 58 14.78 -24.99 -5.30
C ASN A 58 16.16 -25.00 -4.59
N GLY A 59 16.36 -25.87 -3.59
CA GLY A 59 17.61 -25.97 -2.82
C GLY A 59 17.87 -24.78 -1.89
N CYS A 60 16.84 -24.07 -1.47
CA CYS A 60 16.92 -22.93 -0.59
C CYS A 60 16.60 -23.34 0.86
N ALA A 61 17.48 -23.02 1.80
CA ALA A 61 17.24 -23.15 3.24
C ALA A 61 16.34 -22.01 3.73
N THR A 62 15.60 -22.24 4.80
CA THR A 62 14.62 -21.26 5.30
C THR A 62 14.70 -21.07 6.81
N VAL A 63 14.50 -19.84 7.26
CA VAL A 63 14.24 -19.43 8.64
C VAL A 63 12.92 -18.67 8.65
N ILE A 64 12.05 -18.87 9.62
CA ILE A 64 10.73 -18.24 9.66
C ILE A 64 10.73 -17.11 10.68
N PHE A 65 10.18 -15.96 10.31
CA PHE A 65 9.85 -14.85 11.18
C PHE A 65 8.35 -14.55 11.09
N ASP A 66 7.58 -14.83 12.15
CA ASP A 66 6.11 -14.84 12.16
C ASP A 66 5.49 -13.86 13.17
N LYS A 67 6.14 -12.71 13.38
CA LYS A 67 5.70 -11.71 14.37
C LYS A 67 4.98 -10.49 13.78
N ILE A 68 4.85 -10.40 12.44
CA ILE A 68 4.32 -9.17 11.82
C ILE A 68 2.83 -9.02 12.11
N GLN A 69 2.46 -7.83 12.59
CA GLN A 69 1.07 -7.42 12.84
C GLN A 69 0.57 -6.45 11.76
N PRO A 70 -0.76 -6.26 11.63
CA PRO A 70 -1.31 -5.14 10.86
C PRO A 70 -0.76 -3.81 11.41
N ASN A 71 -0.53 -2.81 10.53
CA ASN A 71 0.22 -1.60 10.88
C ASN A 71 1.56 -1.97 11.53
N PRO A 72 2.53 -2.46 10.74
CA PRO A 72 3.74 -3.09 11.28
C PRO A 72 4.59 -2.10 12.07
N VAL A 73 5.20 -2.61 13.13
CA VAL A 73 5.93 -1.80 14.11
C VAL A 73 7.43 -1.99 14.03
N LEU A 74 8.17 -0.94 14.39
CA LEU A 74 9.62 -0.87 14.32
C LEU A 74 10.33 -2.00 15.08
N ILE A 75 9.81 -2.40 16.25
CA ILE A 75 10.45 -3.44 17.07
C ILE A 75 10.54 -4.77 16.32
N HIS A 76 9.48 -5.17 15.59
CA HIS A 76 9.48 -6.41 14.82
C HIS A 76 10.44 -6.35 13.62
N VAL A 77 10.60 -5.20 13.00
CA VAL A 77 11.59 -5.01 11.92
C VAL A 77 13.01 -5.24 12.46
N ASN A 78 13.35 -4.62 13.58
CA ASN A 78 14.67 -4.77 14.19
C ASN A 78 14.94 -6.20 14.67
N GLU A 79 13.93 -6.88 15.24
CA GLU A 79 14.04 -8.30 15.62
C GLU A 79 14.24 -9.21 14.41
N GLY A 80 13.48 -9.01 13.33
CA GLY A 80 13.63 -9.75 12.09
C GLY A 80 15.01 -9.56 11.46
N ALA A 81 15.52 -8.32 11.47
CA ALA A 81 16.86 -8.00 10.99
C ALA A 81 17.96 -8.67 11.81
N ALA A 82 17.82 -8.70 13.14
CA ALA A 82 18.74 -9.39 14.03
C ALA A 82 18.75 -10.91 13.76
N LEU A 83 17.56 -11.50 13.56
CA LEU A 83 17.42 -12.93 13.22
C LEU A 83 18.06 -13.24 11.86
N ALA A 84 17.81 -12.41 10.84
CA ALA A 84 18.38 -12.59 9.51
C ALA A 84 19.93 -12.61 9.56
N ARG A 85 20.53 -11.68 10.32
CA ARG A 85 21.99 -11.63 10.53
C ARG A 85 22.51 -12.86 11.28
N ALA A 86 21.87 -13.21 12.39
CA ALA A 86 22.30 -14.34 13.24
C ALA A 86 22.26 -15.67 12.50
N GLU A 87 21.27 -15.85 11.66
CA GLU A 87 21.07 -17.06 10.86
C GLU A 87 21.84 -17.02 9.51
N GLY A 88 22.48 -15.93 9.15
CA GLY A 88 23.19 -15.78 7.88
C GLY A 88 22.25 -15.91 6.68
N CYS A 89 21.05 -15.34 6.76
CA CYS A 89 20.13 -15.25 5.61
C CYS A 89 20.70 -14.29 4.56
N ASP A 90 20.63 -14.68 3.30
CA ASP A 90 21.18 -13.92 2.18
C ASP A 90 20.11 -13.22 1.33
N PHE A 91 18.83 -13.48 1.62
CA PHE A 91 17.68 -12.73 1.11
C PHE A 91 16.48 -12.84 2.07
N VAL A 92 15.48 -11.99 1.87
CA VAL A 92 14.22 -11.98 2.64
C VAL A 92 13.07 -12.29 1.71
N LEU A 93 12.14 -13.17 2.14
CA LEU A 93 10.91 -13.46 1.42
C LEU A 93 9.70 -13.01 2.26
N GLY A 94 8.92 -12.06 1.74
CA GLY A 94 7.65 -11.65 2.34
C GLY A 94 6.49 -12.45 1.75
N LEU A 95 5.79 -13.24 2.59
CA LEU A 95 4.59 -13.99 2.23
C LEU A 95 3.40 -13.44 3.01
N GLY A 96 2.55 -12.62 2.39
CA GLY A 96 1.42 -12.02 3.09
C GLY A 96 0.86 -10.79 2.40
N GLY A 97 0.13 -9.96 3.12
CA GLY A 97 -0.32 -8.64 2.66
C GLY A 97 0.76 -7.57 2.78
N GLY A 98 0.39 -6.31 2.51
CA GLY A 98 1.29 -5.16 2.52
C GLY A 98 2.16 -5.07 3.76
N SER A 99 1.56 -5.11 4.97
CA SER A 99 2.32 -5.08 6.23
C SER A 99 3.46 -6.09 6.31
N THR A 100 3.25 -7.29 5.75
CA THR A 100 4.26 -8.35 5.74
C THR A 100 5.38 -8.08 4.75
N ILE A 101 5.04 -7.62 3.54
CA ILE A 101 6.03 -7.34 2.49
C ILE A 101 6.83 -6.08 2.85
N ASP A 102 6.18 -5.03 3.36
CA ASP A 102 6.85 -3.81 3.86
C ASP A 102 7.83 -4.13 4.97
N SER A 103 7.42 -4.98 5.92
CA SER A 103 8.33 -5.47 6.97
C SER A 103 9.48 -6.27 6.37
N ALA A 104 9.24 -7.10 5.36
CA ALA A 104 10.31 -7.87 4.71
C ALA A 104 11.35 -6.97 4.03
N LYS A 105 10.91 -5.92 3.32
CA LYS A 105 11.80 -4.89 2.74
C LYS A 105 12.59 -4.15 3.83
N SER A 106 11.90 -3.70 4.89
CA SER A 106 12.51 -3.00 6.02
C SER A 106 13.54 -3.88 6.76
N ILE A 107 13.20 -5.14 7.01
CA ILE A 107 14.08 -6.15 7.59
C ILE A 107 15.32 -6.35 6.69
N ALA A 108 15.11 -6.46 5.38
CA ALA A 108 16.20 -6.65 4.41
C ALA A 108 17.21 -5.48 4.45
N LEU A 109 16.73 -4.24 4.52
CA LEU A 109 17.56 -3.06 4.67
C LEU A 109 18.31 -3.05 6.00
N ALA A 110 17.59 -3.22 7.10
CA ALA A 110 18.17 -3.21 8.45
C ALA A 110 19.14 -4.38 8.66
N ALA A 111 18.93 -5.54 8.05
CA ALA A 111 19.84 -6.68 8.12
C ALA A 111 21.18 -6.42 7.45
N ALA A 112 21.19 -5.67 6.36
CA ALA A 112 22.41 -5.32 5.60
C ALA A 112 23.20 -4.15 6.21
N ASN A 113 22.56 -3.34 7.07
CA ASN A 113 23.11 -2.08 7.55
C ASN A 113 23.17 -2.03 9.09
N PRO A 114 24.07 -1.21 9.70
CA PRO A 114 24.17 -1.08 11.16
C PRO A 114 23.02 -0.28 11.76
N GLY A 115 22.75 -0.45 13.05
CA GLY A 115 21.78 0.31 13.84
C GLY A 115 20.33 -0.19 13.68
N SER A 116 19.39 0.73 13.88
CA SER A 116 17.96 0.49 13.75
C SER A 116 17.47 0.87 12.35
N TYR A 117 16.39 0.23 11.87
CA TYR A 117 15.71 0.66 10.64
C TYR A 117 15.34 2.15 10.68
N TRP A 118 14.93 2.68 11.85
CA TRP A 118 14.52 4.08 12.00
C TRP A 118 15.64 5.08 11.74
N ASP A 119 16.90 4.65 11.85
CA ASP A 119 18.06 5.49 11.51
C ASP A 119 18.05 5.94 10.04
N TYR A 120 17.43 5.18 9.15
CA TYR A 120 17.36 5.41 7.70
C TYR A 120 16.11 6.20 7.26
N ILE A 121 15.12 6.36 8.12
CA ILE A 121 13.91 7.14 7.84
C ILE A 121 14.28 8.62 7.64
N GLN A 122 13.73 9.24 6.57
CA GLN A 122 14.11 10.58 6.11
C GLN A 122 13.18 11.70 6.60
N SER A 123 12.15 11.38 7.39
CA SER A 123 11.16 12.35 7.92
C SER A 123 10.88 12.09 9.39
N GLY A 124 10.01 12.90 10.01
CA GLY A 124 9.68 12.78 11.42
C GLY A 124 10.92 12.72 12.31
N THR A 125 10.91 11.82 13.29
CA THR A 125 12.04 11.56 14.21
C THR A 125 13.08 10.60 13.62
N GLY A 126 13.01 10.28 12.34
CA GLY A 126 13.98 9.42 11.66
C GLY A 126 15.42 9.97 11.70
N GLY A 127 16.39 9.05 11.71
CA GLY A 127 17.82 9.39 11.84
C GLY A 127 18.44 9.99 10.57
N ARG A 128 17.74 9.98 9.44
CA ARG A 128 18.15 10.54 8.12
C ARG A 128 19.50 10.03 7.62
N LYS A 129 19.95 8.86 8.09
CA LYS A 129 21.16 8.22 7.58
C LYS A 129 20.91 7.67 6.17
N ARG A 130 21.97 7.63 5.38
CA ARG A 130 21.96 6.88 4.11
C ARG A 130 22.40 5.46 4.39
N PRO A 131 21.79 4.44 3.76
CA PRO A 131 22.27 3.07 3.83
C PRO A 131 23.72 2.99 3.32
N GLU A 132 24.59 2.27 4.06
CA GLU A 132 25.99 2.02 3.65
C GLU A 132 26.08 0.92 2.60
N ARG A 133 25.11 0.02 2.61
CA ARG A 133 24.97 -1.13 1.71
C ARG A 133 23.54 -1.22 1.20
N PRO A 134 23.32 -1.75 -0.01
CA PRO A 134 21.97 -2.05 -0.48
C PRO A 134 21.30 -3.06 0.47
N ALA A 135 19.99 -3.05 0.51
CA ALA A 135 19.22 -4.05 1.23
C ALA A 135 19.56 -5.48 0.75
N LEU A 136 19.37 -6.49 1.60
CA LEU A 136 19.33 -7.85 1.11
C LEU A 136 18.25 -7.97 0.03
N PRO A 137 18.44 -8.79 -1.02
CA PRO A 137 17.41 -8.96 -2.03
C PRO A 137 16.07 -9.40 -1.41
N VAL A 138 14.97 -8.91 -1.93
CA VAL A 138 13.61 -9.25 -1.46
C VAL A 138 12.89 -10.07 -2.52
N VAL A 139 12.18 -11.13 -2.08
CA VAL A 139 11.18 -11.84 -2.87
C VAL A 139 9.81 -11.54 -2.25
N ALA A 140 8.87 -11.01 -3.03
CA ALA A 140 7.53 -10.67 -2.56
C ALA A 140 6.48 -11.64 -3.11
N ILE A 141 5.64 -12.18 -2.22
CA ILE A 141 4.51 -13.04 -2.58
C ILE A 141 3.25 -12.47 -1.90
N PRO A 142 2.54 -11.54 -2.57
CA PRO A 142 1.34 -10.93 -2.00
C PRO A 142 0.19 -11.93 -1.90
N THR A 143 -0.57 -11.83 -0.81
CA THR A 143 -1.78 -12.63 -0.58
C THR A 143 -3.03 -11.77 -0.44
N THR A 144 -2.90 -10.45 -0.63
CA THR A 144 -3.99 -9.46 -0.72
C THR A 144 -3.78 -8.62 -1.97
N ALA A 145 -4.85 -8.04 -2.50
CA ALA A 145 -4.82 -7.05 -3.56
C ALA A 145 -5.15 -5.69 -2.94
N GLY A 146 -4.17 -4.82 -2.80
CA GLY A 146 -4.32 -3.53 -2.11
C GLY A 146 -3.11 -2.63 -2.28
N THR A 147 -2.09 -2.84 -1.49
CA THR A 147 -0.92 -1.95 -1.43
C THR A 147 -0.07 -1.89 -2.70
N GLY A 148 -0.07 -2.94 -3.52
CA GLY A 148 0.84 -2.99 -4.67
C GLY A 148 2.33 -3.05 -4.32
N THR A 149 2.66 -3.22 -3.04
CA THR A 149 4.04 -3.17 -2.50
C THR A 149 5.00 -4.20 -3.13
N GLU A 150 4.47 -5.20 -3.82
CA GLU A 150 5.26 -6.12 -4.64
C GLU A 150 5.86 -5.46 -5.89
N ALA A 151 5.44 -4.24 -6.23
CA ALA A 151 5.84 -3.52 -7.44
C ALA A 151 6.52 -2.17 -7.18
N ASP A 152 6.74 -1.80 -5.91
CA ASP A 152 7.30 -0.52 -5.49
C ASP A 152 8.44 -0.69 -4.47
N PRO A 153 9.21 0.36 -4.15
CA PRO A 153 10.25 0.31 -3.14
C PRO A 153 9.75 0.64 -1.73
N TRP A 154 8.51 1.15 -1.60
CA TRP A 154 8.02 1.74 -0.36
C TRP A 154 7.81 0.71 0.73
N THR A 155 8.07 1.13 1.95
CA THR A 155 7.80 0.37 3.18
C THR A 155 7.16 1.31 4.19
N VAL A 156 6.09 0.89 4.83
CA VAL A 156 5.39 1.70 5.82
C VAL A 156 5.52 1.06 7.18
N ILE A 157 6.24 1.72 8.10
CA ILE A 157 6.50 1.21 9.45
C ILE A 157 6.05 2.24 10.48
N THR A 158 5.44 1.74 11.56
CA THR A 158 5.00 2.55 12.68
C THR A 158 6.03 2.53 13.82
N ARG A 159 6.37 3.70 14.31
CA ARG A 159 7.07 3.89 15.58
C ARG A 159 6.07 4.29 16.65
N GLU A 160 5.78 3.36 17.56
CA GLU A 160 4.66 3.47 18.50
C GLU A 160 4.91 4.52 19.59
N ASP A 161 6.16 4.68 20.07
CA ASP A 161 6.52 5.61 21.13
C ASP A 161 6.42 7.10 20.73
N THR A 162 6.40 7.39 19.42
CA THR A 162 6.26 8.73 18.87
C THR A 162 5.00 8.93 18.03
N ASN A 163 4.15 7.90 17.89
CA ASN A 163 2.96 7.89 17.03
C ASN A 163 3.28 8.33 15.59
N GLU A 164 4.33 7.76 15.02
CA GLU A 164 4.76 8.05 13.65
C GLU A 164 4.60 6.81 12.78
N LYS A 165 3.80 6.91 11.72
CA LYS A 165 3.67 5.91 10.66
C LYS A 165 4.24 6.52 9.38
N ILE A 166 5.40 6.04 8.96
CA ILE A 166 6.17 6.68 7.90
C ILE A 166 6.46 5.68 6.78
N GLY A 167 6.15 6.12 5.55
CA GLY A 167 6.57 5.45 4.32
C GLY A 167 7.97 5.93 3.91
N TRP A 168 8.83 4.96 3.59
CA TRP A 168 10.16 5.22 3.07
C TRP A 168 10.62 4.07 2.16
N GLY A 169 11.55 4.35 1.24
CA GLY A 169 12.16 3.35 0.38
C GLY A 169 13.31 3.95 -0.43
N ASP A 170 14.13 3.07 -0.98
CA ASP A 170 15.16 3.42 -1.96
C ASP A 170 15.26 2.34 -3.04
N ASP A 171 16.16 2.53 -4.03
CA ASP A 171 16.28 1.57 -5.15
C ASP A 171 16.59 0.14 -4.70
N SER A 172 17.23 -0.06 -3.54
CA SER A 172 17.55 -1.40 -3.03
C SER A 172 16.39 -2.09 -2.31
N THR A 173 15.32 -1.36 -1.97
CA THR A 173 14.13 -1.92 -1.34
C THR A 173 13.08 -2.43 -2.33
N TYR A 174 13.25 -2.18 -3.64
CA TYR A 174 12.44 -2.87 -4.64
C TYR A 174 12.60 -4.39 -4.51
N PRO A 175 11.52 -5.18 -4.56
CA PRO A 175 11.66 -6.63 -4.67
C PRO A 175 12.46 -7.01 -5.92
N ALA A 176 13.45 -7.89 -5.77
CA ALA A 176 14.18 -8.45 -6.91
C ALA A 176 13.29 -9.39 -7.75
N LEU A 177 12.31 -10.02 -7.08
CA LEU A 177 11.33 -10.91 -7.67
C LEU A 177 10.01 -10.80 -6.93
N SER A 178 8.92 -10.66 -7.67
CA SER A 178 7.55 -10.75 -7.13
C SER A 178 6.77 -11.85 -7.85
N ILE A 179 6.06 -12.68 -7.07
CA ILE A 179 5.17 -13.73 -7.62
C ILE A 179 3.75 -13.40 -7.18
N VAL A 180 2.96 -12.88 -8.10
CA VAL A 180 1.57 -12.48 -7.88
C VAL A 180 0.66 -13.61 -8.38
N ASP A 181 0.18 -14.42 -7.45
CA ASP A 181 -0.72 -15.55 -7.75
C ASP A 181 -2.11 -15.28 -7.15
N PRO A 182 -3.11 -14.93 -7.97
CA PRO A 182 -4.47 -14.67 -7.51
C PRO A 182 -5.12 -15.81 -6.72
N MET A 183 -4.64 -17.05 -6.89
CA MET A 183 -5.11 -18.20 -6.12
C MET A 183 -4.83 -18.06 -4.61
N LEU A 184 -3.81 -17.29 -4.22
CA LEU A 184 -3.50 -17.01 -2.82
C LEU A 184 -4.49 -16.01 -2.19
N MET A 185 -5.28 -15.32 -3.02
CA MET A 185 -6.18 -14.24 -2.59
C MET A 185 -7.65 -14.68 -2.47
N VAL A 186 -8.00 -15.89 -2.94
CA VAL A 186 -9.40 -16.38 -2.91
C VAL A 186 -9.95 -16.56 -1.49
N SER A 187 -9.07 -16.79 -0.52
CA SER A 187 -9.47 -16.96 0.89
C SER A 187 -9.56 -15.65 1.69
N VAL A 188 -9.29 -14.50 1.05
CA VAL A 188 -9.36 -13.19 1.72
C VAL A 188 -10.81 -12.85 2.05
N PRO A 189 -11.13 -12.55 3.32
CA PRO A 189 -12.50 -12.21 3.72
C PRO A 189 -13.07 -10.97 3.00
N PRO A 190 -14.39 -10.87 2.80
CA PRO A 190 -15.02 -9.75 2.10
C PRO A 190 -14.64 -8.37 2.66
N ALA A 191 -14.66 -8.20 3.99
CA ALA A 191 -14.31 -6.93 4.61
C ALA A 191 -12.83 -6.53 4.33
N VAL A 192 -11.91 -7.48 4.37
CA VAL A 192 -10.49 -7.23 4.02
C VAL A 192 -10.37 -6.93 2.53
N THR A 193 -11.07 -7.69 1.67
CA THR A 193 -11.12 -7.45 0.23
C THR A 193 -11.60 -6.03 -0.08
N ALA A 194 -12.67 -5.56 0.58
CA ALA A 194 -13.19 -4.21 0.39
C ALA A 194 -12.16 -3.13 0.78
N MET A 195 -11.60 -3.25 1.99
CA MET A 195 -10.63 -2.24 2.49
C MET A 195 -9.34 -2.22 1.67
N THR A 196 -8.78 -3.38 1.32
CA THR A 196 -7.55 -3.43 0.52
C THR A 196 -7.80 -2.99 -0.92
N GLY A 197 -8.95 -3.36 -1.52
CA GLY A 197 -9.29 -2.89 -2.87
C GLY A 197 -9.51 -1.38 -2.96
N MET A 198 -10.10 -0.78 -1.91
CA MET A 198 -10.19 0.69 -1.83
C MET A 198 -8.82 1.35 -1.64
N ASP A 199 -7.90 0.73 -0.92
CA ASP A 199 -6.52 1.15 -0.79
C ASP A 199 -5.82 1.22 -2.17
N ALA A 200 -5.91 0.15 -2.96
CA ALA A 200 -5.42 0.15 -4.35
C ALA A 200 -6.06 1.24 -5.22
N PHE A 201 -7.36 1.50 -5.02
CA PHE A 201 -8.05 2.60 -5.71
C PHE A 201 -7.41 3.94 -5.36
N PHE A 202 -7.15 4.20 -4.07
CA PHE A 202 -6.56 5.46 -3.64
C PHE A 202 -5.11 5.61 -4.11
N HIS A 203 -4.29 4.57 -4.08
CA HIS A 203 -2.96 4.57 -4.68
C HIS A 203 -3.00 5.03 -6.14
N ALA A 204 -3.88 4.43 -6.95
CA ALA A 204 -4.02 4.78 -8.36
C ALA A 204 -4.58 6.20 -8.56
N ALA A 205 -5.66 6.57 -7.84
CA ALA A 205 -6.28 7.89 -7.98
C ALA A 205 -5.35 9.02 -7.52
N GLU A 206 -4.61 8.81 -6.43
CA GLU A 206 -3.63 9.76 -5.91
C GLU A 206 -2.42 9.90 -6.85
N ALA A 207 -1.87 8.80 -7.34
CA ALA A 207 -0.78 8.82 -8.33
C ALA A 207 -1.20 9.56 -9.61
N TYR A 208 -2.46 9.38 -10.06
CA TYR A 208 -3.03 10.12 -11.19
C TYR A 208 -3.13 11.61 -10.91
N LEU A 209 -3.50 12.05 -9.70
CA LEU A 209 -3.63 13.45 -9.31
C LEU A 209 -2.30 14.10 -8.92
N SER A 210 -1.27 13.34 -8.59
CA SER A 210 0.04 13.82 -8.13
C SER A 210 0.69 14.76 -9.13
N THR A 211 1.41 15.77 -8.65
CA THR A 211 2.25 16.63 -9.50
C THR A 211 3.48 15.91 -10.03
N ALA A 212 3.90 14.80 -9.40
CA ALA A 212 5.02 13.95 -9.82
C ALA A 212 4.64 12.93 -10.92
N ARG A 213 3.38 12.91 -11.36
CA ARG A 213 2.86 11.99 -12.37
C ARG A 213 3.62 12.06 -13.71
N GLN A 214 3.60 10.96 -14.44
CA GLN A 214 4.16 10.81 -15.77
C GLN A 214 3.21 10.02 -16.68
N PRO A 215 3.38 10.02 -18.01
CA PRO A 215 2.44 9.32 -18.91
C PRO A 215 2.24 7.85 -18.62
N SER A 216 3.30 7.14 -18.20
CA SER A 216 3.23 5.72 -17.84
C SER A 216 2.44 5.48 -16.54
N SER A 217 2.62 6.33 -15.51
CA SER A 217 1.82 6.24 -14.29
C SER A 217 0.36 6.58 -14.53
N ASP A 218 0.06 7.57 -15.40
CA ASP A 218 -1.30 7.93 -15.76
C ASP A 218 -2.07 6.76 -16.42
N LEU A 219 -1.42 6.04 -17.34
CA LEU A 219 -2.03 4.88 -18.01
C LEU A 219 -2.34 3.74 -17.03
N LEU A 220 -1.39 3.41 -16.16
CA LEU A 220 -1.55 2.35 -15.15
C LEU A 220 -2.60 2.73 -14.10
N ALA A 221 -2.65 4.00 -13.70
CA ALA A 221 -3.62 4.51 -12.73
C ALA A 221 -5.07 4.40 -13.25
N LEU A 222 -5.31 4.82 -14.48
CA LEU A 222 -6.66 4.72 -15.08
C LEU A 222 -7.08 3.27 -15.27
N GLU A 223 -6.18 2.38 -15.70
CA GLU A 223 -6.44 0.95 -15.77
C GLU A 223 -6.81 0.37 -14.40
N ALA A 224 -6.03 0.67 -13.35
CA ALA A 224 -6.30 0.21 -12.00
C ALA A 224 -7.65 0.72 -11.48
N VAL A 225 -7.96 2.03 -11.64
CA VAL A 225 -9.25 2.61 -11.25
C VAL A 225 -10.42 1.93 -11.96
N SER A 226 -10.31 1.69 -13.27
CA SER A 226 -11.33 1.01 -14.07
C SER A 226 -11.61 -0.41 -13.54
N LEU A 227 -10.54 -1.20 -13.36
CA LEU A 227 -10.66 -2.59 -12.89
C LEU A 227 -11.21 -2.67 -11.47
N ILE A 228 -10.76 -1.80 -10.57
CA ILE A 228 -11.24 -1.78 -9.18
C ILE A 228 -12.73 -1.40 -9.15
N SER A 229 -13.13 -0.36 -9.88
CA SER A 229 -14.53 0.06 -9.93
C SER A 229 -15.46 -1.04 -10.42
N GLN A 230 -15.00 -1.83 -11.39
CA GLN A 230 -15.78 -2.92 -11.97
C GLN A 230 -15.78 -4.20 -11.12
N PHE A 231 -14.62 -4.61 -10.62
CA PHE A 231 -14.44 -5.96 -10.05
C PHE A 231 -14.44 -5.99 -8.52
N LEU A 232 -14.16 -4.88 -7.81
CA LEU A 232 -14.14 -4.89 -6.35
C LEU A 232 -15.52 -5.24 -5.74
N PRO A 233 -16.65 -4.65 -6.19
CA PRO A 233 -17.97 -5.06 -5.69
C PRO A 233 -18.27 -6.53 -5.94
N GLN A 234 -17.80 -7.09 -7.07
CA GLN A 234 -17.98 -8.50 -7.40
C GLN A 234 -17.17 -9.39 -6.45
N ALA A 235 -15.90 -9.05 -6.16
CA ALA A 235 -15.04 -9.82 -5.26
C ALA A 235 -15.52 -9.78 -3.81
N VAL A 236 -16.11 -8.66 -3.37
CA VAL A 236 -16.71 -8.55 -2.03
C VAL A 236 -17.92 -9.44 -1.91
N LYS A 237 -18.74 -9.54 -2.98
CA LYS A 237 -19.93 -10.40 -3.03
C LYS A 237 -19.58 -11.89 -3.17
N ASP A 238 -18.62 -12.23 -4.03
CA ASP A 238 -18.12 -13.59 -4.26
C ASP A 238 -16.60 -13.60 -4.42
N GLY A 239 -15.90 -13.84 -3.32
CA GLY A 239 -14.44 -13.88 -3.27
C GLY A 239 -13.80 -15.12 -3.91
N ASN A 240 -14.59 -16.13 -4.31
CA ASN A 240 -14.07 -17.39 -4.85
C ASN A 240 -13.76 -17.32 -6.35
N SER A 241 -14.26 -16.32 -7.06
CA SER A 241 -14.00 -16.16 -8.49
C SER A 241 -12.54 -15.83 -8.78
N VAL A 242 -11.78 -16.81 -9.28
CA VAL A 242 -10.37 -16.64 -9.65
C VAL A 242 -10.22 -15.57 -10.73
N GLN A 243 -11.16 -15.46 -11.65
CA GLN A 243 -11.14 -14.43 -12.69
C GLN A 243 -11.23 -13.02 -12.07
N VAL A 244 -12.18 -12.80 -11.16
CA VAL A 244 -12.35 -11.51 -10.47
C VAL A 244 -11.12 -11.20 -9.61
N ARG A 245 -10.60 -12.20 -8.86
CA ARG A 245 -9.37 -12.04 -8.09
C ARG A 245 -8.15 -11.72 -8.98
N THR A 246 -8.09 -12.27 -10.18
CA THR A 246 -7.01 -11.97 -11.14
C THR A 246 -7.06 -10.50 -11.58
N MET A 247 -8.25 -9.97 -11.89
CA MET A 247 -8.40 -8.57 -12.26
C MET A 247 -8.01 -7.63 -11.12
N LEU A 248 -8.42 -7.93 -9.88
CA LEU A 248 -8.04 -7.13 -8.71
C LEU A 248 -6.56 -7.26 -8.35
N ALA A 249 -5.97 -8.45 -8.47
CA ALA A 249 -4.53 -8.63 -8.27
C ALA A 249 -3.72 -7.79 -9.27
N TRP A 250 -4.12 -7.79 -10.55
CA TRP A 250 -3.49 -6.92 -11.54
C TRP A 250 -3.70 -5.45 -11.23
N ALA A 251 -4.93 -5.03 -10.88
CA ALA A 251 -5.21 -3.66 -10.52
C ALA A 251 -4.36 -3.17 -9.33
N SER A 252 -4.18 -4.02 -8.30
CA SER A 252 -3.30 -3.72 -7.16
C SER A 252 -1.83 -3.58 -7.58
N THR A 253 -1.33 -4.53 -8.39
CA THR A 253 0.04 -4.45 -8.92
C THR A 253 0.21 -3.20 -9.78
N ALA A 254 -0.76 -2.86 -10.65
CA ALA A 254 -0.73 -1.64 -11.46
C ALA A 254 -0.76 -0.36 -10.60
N ALA A 255 -1.51 -0.37 -9.49
CA ALA A 255 -1.52 0.73 -8.52
C ALA A 255 -0.13 0.93 -7.86
N GLY A 256 0.55 -0.15 -7.44
CA GLY A 256 1.93 -0.07 -6.95
C GLY A 256 2.93 0.43 -8.00
N LEU A 257 2.78 -0.04 -9.26
CA LEU A 257 3.58 0.45 -10.37
C LEU A 257 3.39 1.96 -10.60
N CYS A 258 2.14 2.46 -10.60
CA CYS A 258 1.91 3.88 -10.83
C CYS A 258 2.34 4.75 -9.65
N GLU A 259 2.19 4.27 -8.41
CA GLU A 259 2.72 4.93 -7.22
C GLU A 259 4.25 5.03 -7.25
N SER A 260 4.92 3.95 -7.64
CA SER A 260 6.37 3.90 -7.79
C SER A 260 6.91 4.88 -8.84
N LEU A 261 6.18 5.07 -9.96
CA LEU A 261 6.54 5.97 -11.06
C LEU A 261 6.06 7.41 -10.85
N SER A 262 5.26 7.66 -9.82
CA SER A 262 4.71 8.95 -9.44
C SER A 262 4.85 9.15 -7.94
N SER A 263 3.75 9.19 -7.21
CA SER A 263 3.69 9.17 -5.74
C SER A 263 2.22 9.20 -5.32
N CYS A 264 1.88 8.67 -4.14
CA CYS A 264 0.68 9.11 -3.42
C CYS A 264 0.74 10.61 -3.13
N ILE A 265 -0.38 11.17 -2.68
CA ILE A 265 -0.48 12.55 -2.23
C ILE A 265 -0.94 12.61 -0.77
N SER A 266 -1.23 13.77 -0.24
CA SER A 266 -1.49 13.96 1.20
C SER A 266 -2.69 13.19 1.78
N HIS A 267 -3.56 12.57 0.99
CA HIS A 267 -4.62 11.70 1.49
C HIS A 267 -4.05 10.54 2.32
N HIS A 268 -3.01 9.88 1.83
CA HIS A 268 -2.30 8.85 2.59
C HIS A 268 -1.61 9.42 3.84
N SER A 269 -1.06 10.65 3.78
CA SER A 269 -0.50 11.28 4.99
C SER A 269 -1.53 11.47 6.10
N LEU A 270 -2.76 11.86 5.74
CA LEU A 270 -3.83 12.05 6.69
C LEU A 270 -4.21 10.71 7.36
N GLU A 271 -4.29 9.64 6.57
CA GLU A 271 -4.57 8.30 7.09
C GLU A 271 -3.44 7.78 7.98
N HIS A 272 -2.18 7.98 7.59
CA HIS A 272 -1.04 7.56 8.41
C HIS A 272 -1.08 8.19 9.80
N ALA A 273 -1.48 9.46 9.91
CA ALA A 273 -1.67 10.11 11.21
C ALA A 273 -2.78 9.44 12.04
N LEU A 274 -3.92 9.09 11.41
CA LEU A 274 -5.00 8.36 12.09
C LEU A 274 -4.53 7.02 12.64
N SER A 275 -3.98 6.16 11.78
CA SER A 275 -3.60 4.80 12.18
C SER A 275 -2.32 4.75 13.03
N ALA A 276 -1.48 5.80 13.05
CA ALA A 276 -0.39 5.93 13.99
C ALA A 276 -0.88 6.14 15.44
N HIS A 277 -1.94 6.93 15.61
CA HIS A 277 -2.56 7.18 16.91
C HIS A 277 -3.58 6.10 17.30
N HIS A 278 -4.21 5.48 16.31
CA HIS A 278 -5.24 4.46 16.49
C HIS A 278 -4.85 3.16 15.76
N PRO A 279 -3.91 2.37 16.28
CA PRO A 279 -3.32 1.21 15.59
C PRO A 279 -4.32 0.09 15.29
N ALA A 280 -5.48 0.07 15.96
CA ALA A 280 -6.57 -0.86 15.65
C ALA A 280 -7.36 -0.47 14.39
N LEU A 281 -7.18 0.76 13.86
CA LEU A 281 -7.81 1.22 12.64
C LEU A 281 -7.17 0.56 11.43
N PRO A 282 -7.93 -0.21 10.61
CA PRO A 282 -7.41 -0.72 9.35
C PRO A 282 -7.12 0.43 8.37
N HIS A 283 -5.96 0.40 7.72
CA HIS A 283 -5.49 1.44 6.81
C HIS A 283 -6.54 1.84 5.75
N GLY A 284 -7.06 0.86 5.00
CA GLY A 284 -8.08 1.14 3.98
C GLY A 284 -9.39 1.72 4.53
N ALA A 285 -9.75 1.42 5.80
CA ALA A 285 -10.89 2.06 6.45
C ALA A 285 -10.63 3.54 6.74
N GLY A 286 -9.44 3.89 7.21
CA GLY A 286 -9.02 5.28 7.42
C GLY A 286 -9.05 6.09 6.13
N LEU A 287 -8.50 5.54 5.04
CA LEU A 287 -8.56 6.17 3.71
C LEU A 287 -10.01 6.41 3.26
N VAL A 288 -10.89 5.42 3.38
CA VAL A 288 -12.30 5.55 3.01
C VAL A 288 -13.00 6.66 3.79
N MET A 289 -12.80 6.73 5.11
CA MET A 289 -13.44 7.75 5.95
C MET A 289 -13.03 9.18 5.56
N LEU A 290 -11.77 9.38 5.18
CA LEU A 290 -11.23 10.68 4.77
C LEU A 290 -11.57 11.04 3.32
N SER A 291 -11.90 10.07 2.46
CA SER A 291 -11.88 10.22 1.02
C SER A 291 -12.85 11.26 0.48
N LEU A 292 -14.13 11.23 0.85
CA LEU A 292 -15.13 12.12 0.26
C LEU A 292 -14.79 13.61 0.46
N PRO A 293 -14.52 14.12 1.68
CA PRO A 293 -14.14 15.51 1.86
C PRO A 293 -12.78 15.84 1.22
N TYR A 294 -11.83 14.89 1.19
CA TYR A 294 -10.54 15.10 0.54
C TYR A 294 -10.70 15.26 -0.97
N PHE A 295 -11.38 14.34 -1.65
CA PHE A 295 -11.56 14.40 -3.10
C PHE A 295 -12.51 15.53 -3.55
N GLU A 296 -13.41 16.05 -2.68
CA GLU A 296 -14.11 17.31 -2.96
C GLU A 296 -13.15 18.51 -3.09
N VAL A 297 -12.09 18.55 -2.28
CA VAL A 297 -11.05 19.56 -2.41
C VAL A 297 -10.29 19.36 -3.72
N MET A 298 -9.85 18.12 -4.01
CA MET A 298 -9.13 17.82 -5.25
C MET A 298 -9.97 18.19 -6.50
N ALA A 299 -11.25 17.90 -6.51
CA ALA A 299 -12.16 18.24 -7.61
C ALA A 299 -12.25 19.76 -7.90
N ARG A 300 -12.06 20.59 -6.89
CA ARG A 300 -12.04 22.06 -7.09
C ARG A 300 -10.75 22.57 -7.73
N PHE A 301 -9.61 21.91 -7.43
CA PHE A 301 -8.29 22.35 -7.92
C PHE A 301 -7.83 21.61 -9.17
N GLN A 302 -8.31 20.39 -9.38
CA GLN A 302 -7.99 19.52 -10.52
C GLN A 302 -9.25 18.98 -11.20
N PRO A 303 -10.24 19.84 -11.58
CA PRO A 303 -11.55 19.37 -12.03
C PRO A 303 -11.45 18.47 -13.27
N LYS A 304 -10.55 18.76 -14.22
CA LYS A 304 -10.38 17.94 -15.42
C LYS A 304 -9.89 16.52 -15.08
N ARG A 305 -8.87 16.41 -14.23
CA ARG A 305 -8.33 15.09 -13.87
C ARG A 305 -9.31 14.28 -13.00
N CYS A 306 -10.05 14.96 -12.13
CA CYS A 306 -11.12 14.31 -11.38
C CYS A 306 -12.27 13.86 -12.30
N ALA A 307 -12.58 14.64 -13.36
CA ALA A 307 -13.54 14.23 -14.39
C ALA A 307 -13.07 12.99 -15.16
N ASP A 308 -11.77 12.92 -15.52
CA ASP A 308 -11.20 11.73 -16.17
C ASP A 308 -11.36 10.47 -15.31
N LEU A 309 -11.11 10.59 -13.99
CA LEU A 309 -11.35 9.51 -13.03
C LEU A 309 -12.84 9.14 -12.93
N ALA A 310 -13.75 10.12 -12.89
CA ALA A 310 -15.18 9.89 -12.84
C ALA A 310 -15.67 9.10 -14.06
N VAL A 311 -15.24 9.50 -15.26
CA VAL A 311 -15.55 8.77 -16.51
C VAL A 311 -14.97 7.36 -16.48
N THR A 312 -13.75 7.19 -15.98
CA THR A 312 -13.11 5.87 -15.82
C THR A 312 -13.91 4.96 -14.88
N MET A 313 -14.56 5.54 -13.87
CA MET A 313 -15.47 4.83 -12.95
C MET A 313 -16.88 4.61 -13.52
N GLY A 314 -17.17 5.12 -14.73
CA GLY A 314 -18.43 4.92 -15.44
C GLY A 314 -19.47 6.03 -15.26
N GLU A 315 -19.09 7.21 -14.76
CA GLU A 315 -20.00 8.37 -14.70
C GLU A 315 -20.13 9.02 -16.07
N ASP A 316 -21.38 9.39 -16.41
CA ASP A 316 -21.68 10.24 -17.56
C ASP A 316 -21.58 11.71 -17.13
N ILE A 317 -20.72 12.47 -17.79
CA ILE A 317 -20.46 13.88 -17.51
C ILE A 317 -20.83 14.79 -18.69
N GLU A 318 -21.49 14.25 -19.71
CA GLU A 318 -21.89 15.02 -20.88
C GLU A 318 -22.83 16.17 -20.49
N GLY A 319 -22.58 17.35 -21.03
CA GLY A 319 -23.39 18.55 -20.78
C GLY A 319 -23.17 19.22 -19.42
N MET A 320 -22.31 18.67 -18.54
CA MET A 320 -21.98 19.29 -17.27
C MET A 320 -20.90 20.38 -17.42
N GLU A 321 -20.96 21.41 -16.57
CA GLU A 321 -19.88 22.38 -16.45
C GLU A 321 -18.62 21.73 -15.84
N LEU A 322 -17.41 22.21 -16.16
CA LEU A 322 -16.14 21.60 -15.75
C LEU A 322 -16.06 21.35 -14.24
N ARG A 323 -16.60 22.24 -13.42
CA ARG A 323 -16.64 22.08 -11.97
C ARG A 323 -17.52 20.89 -11.53
N GLU A 324 -18.65 20.74 -12.18
CA GLU A 324 -19.59 19.64 -11.92
C GLU A 324 -19.01 18.31 -12.38
N GLN A 325 -18.35 18.31 -13.56
CA GLN A 325 -17.61 17.14 -14.05
C GLN A 325 -16.58 16.66 -13.05
N GLY A 326 -15.78 17.56 -12.44
CA GLY A 326 -14.82 17.20 -11.41
C GLY A 326 -15.48 16.62 -10.15
N LEU A 327 -16.62 17.18 -9.73
CA LEU A 327 -17.37 16.66 -8.56
C LEU A 327 -18.06 15.32 -8.82
N ALA A 328 -18.23 14.91 -10.08
CA ALA A 328 -18.75 13.58 -10.43
C ALA A 328 -17.87 12.45 -9.85
N LEU A 329 -16.56 12.69 -9.67
CA LEU A 329 -15.66 11.76 -8.97
C LEU A 329 -16.16 11.44 -7.55
N VAL A 330 -16.60 12.46 -6.81
CA VAL A 330 -17.09 12.27 -5.42
C VAL A 330 -18.37 11.45 -5.42
N THR A 331 -19.20 11.63 -6.43
CA THR A 331 -20.43 10.84 -6.63
C THR A 331 -20.09 9.37 -6.95
N ALA A 332 -19.17 9.14 -7.89
CA ALA A 332 -18.69 7.81 -8.25
C ALA A 332 -18.07 7.09 -7.05
N LEU A 333 -17.21 7.79 -6.30
CA LEU A 333 -16.55 7.25 -5.11
C LEU A 333 -17.57 6.87 -4.02
N ARG A 334 -18.59 7.70 -3.79
CA ARG A 334 -19.67 7.39 -2.85
C ARG A 334 -20.43 6.12 -3.26
N LYS A 335 -20.71 5.95 -4.55
CA LYS A 335 -21.35 4.74 -5.09
C LYS A 335 -20.48 3.51 -4.88
N LEU A 336 -19.18 3.61 -5.15
CA LEU A 336 -18.23 2.50 -4.96
C LEU A 336 -18.11 2.10 -3.49
N ILE A 337 -17.95 3.06 -2.58
CA ILE A 337 -17.87 2.84 -1.12
C ILE A 337 -19.13 2.11 -0.62
N ALA A 338 -20.32 2.54 -1.05
CA ALA A 338 -21.58 1.87 -0.70
C ALA A 338 -21.68 0.46 -1.30
N ALA A 339 -21.25 0.27 -2.56
CA ALA A 339 -21.29 -1.02 -3.24
C ALA A 339 -20.40 -2.08 -2.59
N VAL A 340 -19.36 -1.66 -1.86
CA VAL A 340 -18.45 -2.56 -1.11
C VAL A 340 -18.75 -2.60 0.38
N GLY A 341 -19.83 -1.94 0.85
CA GLY A 341 -20.32 -2.00 2.23
C GLY A 341 -19.47 -1.23 3.24
N LEU A 342 -18.76 -0.16 2.82
CA LEU A 342 -17.90 0.64 3.68
C LEU A 342 -18.47 2.04 4.02
N ASP A 343 -19.70 2.35 3.61
CA ASP A 343 -20.36 3.64 3.82
C ASP A 343 -20.76 3.90 5.30
N GLY A 344 -20.83 2.85 6.10
CA GLY A 344 -21.12 2.89 7.53
C GLY A 344 -19.92 3.20 8.44
N LEU A 345 -18.70 3.28 7.93
CA LEU A 345 -17.49 3.50 8.73
C LEU A 345 -17.51 4.87 9.43
N LYS A 346 -17.07 4.89 10.71
CA LYS A 346 -16.99 6.11 11.54
C LYS A 346 -15.65 6.14 12.28
N MET A 347 -15.03 7.32 12.34
CA MET A 347 -13.80 7.52 13.10
C MET A 347 -14.01 7.24 14.61
N SER A 348 -15.16 7.63 15.15
CA SER A 348 -15.51 7.41 16.56
C SER A 348 -15.56 5.93 16.95
N ASP A 349 -15.87 5.01 16.02
CA ASP A 349 -15.87 3.57 16.29
C ASP A 349 -14.46 3.01 16.55
N TYR A 350 -13.44 3.75 16.14
CA TYR A 350 -12.02 3.41 16.36
C TYR A 350 -11.36 4.25 17.48
N GLY A 351 -12.17 5.01 18.23
CA GLY A 351 -11.70 5.79 19.36
C GLY A 351 -11.12 7.16 19.01
N VAL A 352 -11.21 7.59 17.75
CA VAL A 352 -10.81 8.94 17.32
C VAL A 352 -11.78 9.95 17.94
N THR A 353 -11.26 11.06 18.49
CA THR A 353 -12.05 12.14 19.04
C THR A 353 -11.86 13.43 18.23
N ARG A 354 -12.82 14.38 18.35
CA ARG A 354 -12.69 15.68 17.67
C ARG A 354 -11.54 16.51 18.21
N GLU A 355 -11.25 16.37 19.49
CA GLU A 355 -10.20 17.09 20.18
C GLU A 355 -8.81 16.74 19.67
N GLU A 356 -8.64 15.54 19.10
CA GLU A 356 -7.37 15.08 18.51
C GLU A 356 -7.10 15.64 17.11
N ILE A 357 -8.12 16.11 16.39
CA ILE A 357 -8.01 16.51 14.98
C ILE A 357 -6.86 17.52 14.73
N PRO A 358 -6.64 18.56 15.55
CA PRO A 358 -5.50 19.46 15.33
C PRO A 358 -4.13 18.77 15.49
N ALA A 359 -4.02 17.78 16.37
CA ALA A 359 -2.79 17.00 16.55
C ALA A 359 -2.56 16.05 15.37
N LEU A 360 -3.61 15.38 14.89
CA LEU A 360 -3.55 14.53 13.70
C LEU A 360 -3.15 15.32 12.44
N ALA A 361 -3.70 16.53 12.27
CA ALA A 361 -3.34 17.39 11.14
C ALA A 361 -1.86 17.80 11.15
N ARG A 362 -1.30 18.12 12.32
CA ARG A 362 0.13 18.39 12.48
C ARG A 362 0.98 17.15 12.23
N ASN A 363 0.63 16.01 12.84
CA ASN A 363 1.33 14.75 12.67
C ASN A 363 1.44 14.37 11.18
N ALA A 364 0.33 14.42 10.42
CA ALA A 364 0.31 14.14 8.99
C ALA A 364 1.34 14.98 8.21
N ARG A 365 1.46 16.26 8.52
CA ARG A 365 2.38 17.18 7.84
C ARG A 365 3.84 16.98 8.26
N GLU A 366 4.10 16.67 9.52
CA GLU A 366 5.45 16.49 10.07
C GLU A 366 6.07 15.16 9.68
N THR A 367 5.26 14.09 9.65
CA THR A 367 5.75 12.73 9.37
C THR A 367 5.83 12.42 7.88
N MET A 368 4.82 12.82 7.10
CA MET A 368 4.69 12.52 5.68
C MET A 368 4.57 13.78 4.80
N GLY A 369 5.27 14.85 5.19
CA GLY A 369 5.24 16.15 4.50
C GLY A 369 5.64 16.09 3.02
N GLY A 370 6.43 15.09 2.60
CA GLY A 370 6.78 14.86 1.21
C GLY A 370 5.57 14.64 0.29
N LEU A 371 4.52 13.99 0.79
CA LEU A 371 3.29 13.76 0.03
C LEU A 371 2.47 15.06 -0.14
N PHE A 372 2.56 16.00 0.80
CA PHE A 372 1.99 17.34 0.61
C PHE A 372 2.69 18.12 -0.49
N ALA A 373 4.01 17.95 -0.65
CA ALA A 373 4.78 18.65 -1.68
C ALA A 373 4.37 18.26 -3.10
N VAL A 374 3.87 17.03 -3.30
CA VAL A 374 3.39 16.54 -4.60
C VAL A 374 1.87 16.58 -4.73
N THR A 375 1.17 17.06 -3.71
CA THR A 375 -0.28 17.34 -3.78
C THR A 375 -0.51 18.57 -4.66
N PRO A 376 -1.49 18.54 -5.61
CA PRO A 376 -1.69 19.63 -6.58
C PRO A 376 -2.26 20.92 -5.98
N VAL A 377 -2.46 20.98 -4.70
CA VAL A 377 -2.93 22.15 -3.95
C VAL A 377 -2.18 22.25 -2.62
N ASP A 378 -1.83 23.46 -2.19
CA ASP A 378 -1.23 23.69 -0.88
C ASP A 378 -2.30 23.51 0.22
N LEU A 379 -2.29 22.36 0.87
CA LEU A 379 -3.15 22.03 2.02
C LEU A 379 -2.44 22.46 3.31
N ARG A 380 -2.67 23.70 3.73
CA ARG A 380 -2.21 24.18 5.04
C ARG A 380 -2.97 23.50 6.18
N GLU A 381 -2.47 23.64 7.41
CA GLU A 381 -3.01 22.96 8.59
C GLU A 381 -4.51 23.18 8.78
N ASP A 382 -4.98 24.40 8.56
CA ASP A 382 -6.40 24.77 8.65
C ASP A 382 -7.28 24.01 7.63
N ALA A 383 -6.79 23.82 6.41
CA ALA A 383 -7.47 23.03 5.38
C ALA A 383 -7.49 21.53 5.73
N VAL A 384 -6.40 21.02 6.29
CA VAL A 384 -6.32 19.61 6.74
C VAL A 384 -7.29 19.38 7.91
N ILE A 385 -7.33 20.29 8.91
CA ILE A 385 -8.31 20.23 10.00
C ILE A 385 -9.74 20.21 9.45
N ALA A 386 -10.05 21.08 8.47
CA ALA A 386 -11.39 21.12 7.88
C ALA A 386 -11.77 19.82 7.16
N ILE A 387 -10.81 19.12 6.54
CA ILE A 387 -11.04 17.80 5.92
C ILE A 387 -11.37 16.77 7.02
N PHE A 388 -10.58 16.71 8.11
CA PHE A 388 -10.85 15.81 9.23
C PHE A 388 -12.20 16.07 9.87
N GLU A 389 -12.52 17.36 10.17
CA GLU A 389 -13.80 17.74 10.76
C GLU A 389 -15.00 17.34 9.91
N LYS A 390 -14.88 17.47 8.58
CA LYS A 390 -15.94 17.08 7.64
C LYS A 390 -16.05 15.56 7.51
N ALA A 391 -14.94 14.83 7.66
CA ALA A 391 -14.89 13.37 7.64
C ALA A 391 -15.38 12.74 8.94
N TYR A 392 -15.28 13.45 10.07
CA TYR A 392 -15.60 12.92 11.39
C TYR A 392 -17.07 12.54 11.53
N ARG A 393 -17.32 11.31 11.89
CA ARG A 393 -18.66 10.77 12.22
C ARG A 393 -18.56 9.87 13.44
#